data_c2cfced22d76539c06fb0ac7307c70a5
#
_entry.id   c2cfced22d76539c06fb0ac7307c70a5
#
_cell.length_a   1.000
_cell.length_b   1.000
_cell.length_c   1.000
_cell.angle_alpha   90.00
_cell.angle_beta   90.00
_cell.angle_gamma   90.00
#
_symmetry.space_group_name_H-M   'P 1'
#
loop_
_entity.id
_entity.type
_entity.pdbx_description
1 polymer ?
#
loop_
_entity_poly.entity_id
_entity_poly.type
_entity_poly.pdbx_seq_one_letter_code
_entity_poly.pdbx_strand_id
1 'polypeptide(L)'
;MSGQPAFLDAACYHAAPGFMRHLQGELPEPYRRDGDLLTVMGGGKRAYGARNGGRKPVTSDFGPISEAAKILRSVQRNWAPYPSRLARRTALIAESLPPLPAKPKSFPFSVPASPMGAFTLLDEHTLMASAECSSPWPNGELVFSEDKEGPPSRAYRKLWEALVMAGSMPGPGQRCVDAGACPGGWTWALAGLGAQVVAIDRAPIDDRVAAMPGVTFLKHNAFTIKPEDIGPVDWFCSDVICYPPALFDWVTLWMESGLARNFVCTIKMQGEEWDRPTAEKFAAIPGSRVIHLWHNKHELTWILTRPSGTDS
;
A
#
# COMPACT_ATOMS: atom_id res chain seq x y z
N MET A 1 -17.77 36.95 0.75
CA MET A 1 -18.50 36.11 -0.22
C MET A 1 -17.69 34.81 -0.28
N SER A 2 -18.25 33.69 0.22
CA SER A 2 -17.58 32.37 0.15
C SER A 2 -17.50 31.99 -1.33
N GLY A 3 -16.29 31.85 -1.85
CA GLY A 3 -16.09 31.33 -3.20
C GLY A 3 -16.66 29.92 -3.32
N GLN A 4 -17.42 29.63 -4.36
CA GLN A 4 -17.81 28.25 -4.65
C GLN A 4 -16.52 27.44 -4.93
N PRO A 5 -16.44 26.17 -4.45
CA PRO A 5 -15.31 25.31 -4.75
C PRO A 5 -15.07 25.23 -6.26
N ALA A 6 -13.87 25.58 -6.69
CA ALA A 6 -13.45 25.47 -8.09
C ALA A 6 -12.72 24.14 -8.29
N PHE A 7 -13.22 23.30 -9.20
CA PHE A 7 -12.53 22.06 -9.58
C PHE A 7 -11.26 22.40 -10.37
N LEU A 8 -10.17 21.76 -9.98
CA LEU A 8 -8.93 21.80 -10.75
C LEU A 8 -8.82 20.52 -11.59
N ASP A 9 -8.53 20.67 -12.87
CA ASP A 9 -8.09 19.55 -13.70
C ASP A 9 -6.63 19.22 -13.31
N ALA A 10 -6.51 18.54 -12.19
CA ALA A 10 -5.23 18.25 -11.55
C ALA A 10 -5.28 16.92 -10.79
N ALA A 11 -4.11 16.45 -10.38
CA ALA A 11 -3.96 15.38 -9.40
C ALA A 11 -2.88 15.75 -8.39
N CYS A 12 -3.09 15.34 -7.14
CA CYS A 12 -2.14 15.53 -6.05
C CYS A 12 -1.48 14.21 -5.68
N TYR A 13 -0.19 14.24 -5.38
CA TYR A 13 0.59 13.07 -5.01
C TYR A 13 1.38 13.35 -3.74
N HIS A 14 1.14 12.54 -2.72
CA HIS A 14 1.91 12.59 -1.48
C HIS A 14 3.06 11.60 -1.58
N ALA A 15 4.29 12.10 -1.65
CA ALA A 15 5.48 11.28 -1.75
C ALA A 15 5.63 10.35 -0.54
N ALA A 16 6.03 9.10 -0.78
CA ALA A 16 6.49 8.25 0.28
C ALA A 16 7.82 8.79 0.85
N PRO A 17 8.15 8.57 2.14
CA PRO A 17 9.40 9.02 2.72
C PRO A 17 10.62 8.55 1.92
N GLY A 18 11.48 9.47 1.52
CA GLY A 18 12.65 9.20 0.69
C GLY A 18 12.39 9.09 -0.81
N PHE A 19 11.13 9.11 -1.27
CA PHE A 19 10.76 8.89 -2.69
C PHE A 19 10.45 10.17 -3.48
N MET A 20 10.68 11.35 -2.91
CA MET A 20 10.39 12.61 -3.60
C MET A 20 11.08 12.72 -4.97
N ARG A 21 12.37 12.38 -5.07
CA ARG A 21 13.11 12.42 -6.34
C ARG A 21 12.52 11.47 -7.39
N HIS A 22 12.14 10.27 -6.97
CA HIS A 22 11.51 9.27 -7.83
C HIS A 22 10.15 9.76 -8.31
N LEU A 23 9.32 10.27 -7.39
CA LEU A 23 8.01 10.82 -7.71
C LEU A 23 8.10 11.99 -8.70
N GLN A 24 9.07 12.88 -8.53
CA GLN A 24 9.33 13.97 -9.47
C GLN A 24 9.68 13.45 -10.87
N GLY A 25 10.51 12.41 -10.97
CA GLY A 25 10.85 11.78 -12.25
C GLY A 25 9.71 11.00 -12.91
N GLU A 26 8.68 10.61 -12.15
CA GLU A 26 7.49 9.93 -12.67
C GLU A 26 6.43 10.88 -13.22
N LEU A 27 6.38 12.12 -12.72
CA LEU A 27 5.33 13.08 -13.01
C LEU A 27 5.74 14.07 -14.11
N PRO A 28 4.80 14.51 -14.96
CA PRO A 28 5.07 15.55 -15.95
C PRO A 28 5.28 16.91 -15.30
N GLU A 29 6.18 17.70 -15.85
CA GLU A 29 6.35 19.10 -15.49
C GLU A 29 5.44 20.00 -16.34
N PRO A 30 5.03 21.19 -15.84
CA PRO A 30 5.33 21.71 -14.51
C PRO A 30 4.45 21.13 -13.43
N TYR A 31 4.97 21.03 -12.20
CA TYR A 31 4.21 20.69 -11.01
C TYR A 31 4.42 21.72 -9.90
N ARG A 32 3.38 21.90 -9.05
CA ARG A 32 3.51 22.65 -7.81
C ARG A 32 3.97 21.71 -6.71
N ARG A 33 4.91 22.15 -5.89
CA ARG A 33 5.40 21.41 -4.73
C ARG A 33 5.08 22.15 -3.42
N ASP A 34 4.42 21.47 -2.50
CA ASP A 34 4.12 21.93 -1.15
C ASP A 34 4.57 20.85 -0.13
N GLY A 35 5.81 20.95 0.36
CA GLY A 35 6.45 19.91 1.18
C GLY A 35 6.67 18.63 0.38
N ASP A 36 6.05 17.54 0.81
CA ASP A 36 6.06 16.23 0.12
C ASP A 36 4.82 16.00 -0.76
N LEU A 37 4.01 17.04 -0.98
CA LEU A 37 2.88 17.04 -1.88
C LEU A 37 3.26 17.66 -3.23
N LEU A 38 3.05 16.93 -4.31
CA LEU A 38 3.16 17.42 -5.68
C LEU A 38 1.76 17.53 -6.29
N THR A 39 1.46 18.66 -6.93
CA THR A 39 0.23 18.87 -7.67
C THR A 39 0.55 19.05 -9.14
N VAL A 40 -0.04 18.22 -10.00
CA VAL A 40 0.18 18.19 -11.46
C VAL A 40 -1.11 18.58 -12.15
N MET A 41 -1.06 19.48 -13.11
CA MET A 41 -2.20 19.87 -13.94
C MET A 41 -2.42 18.86 -15.08
N GLY A 42 -3.67 18.76 -15.58
CA GLY A 42 -4.00 17.91 -16.73
C GLY A 42 -4.26 16.44 -16.39
N GLY A 43 -4.72 16.15 -15.17
CA GLY A 43 -5.10 14.81 -14.74
C GLY A 43 -3.94 13.95 -14.23
N GLY A 44 -4.30 12.83 -13.57
CA GLY A 44 -3.33 12.01 -12.85
C GLY A 44 -2.85 10.80 -13.63
N LYS A 45 -1.55 10.59 -13.66
CA LYS A 45 -0.93 9.30 -14.00
C LYS A 45 -0.76 8.45 -12.75
N ARG A 46 -0.55 7.14 -12.93
CA ARG A 46 -0.10 6.27 -11.84
C ARG A 46 1.32 6.70 -11.45
N ALA A 47 1.55 6.91 -10.17
CA ALA A 47 2.85 7.25 -9.63
C ALA A 47 3.19 6.29 -8.48
N TYR A 48 4.28 5.54 -8.63
CA TYR A 48 4.68 4.51 -7.68
C TYR A 48 5.41 5.08 -6.47
N GLY A 49 6.07 6.23 -6.63
CA GLY A 49 6.70 6.96 -5.53
C GLY A 49 5.72 7.64 -4.58
N ALA A 50 4.42 7.62 -4.89
CA ALA A 50 3.38 8.19 -4.04
C ALA A 50 2.74 7.11 -3.16
N ARG A 51 2.67 7.34 -1.85
CA ARG A 51 1.90 6.51 -0.91
C ARG A 51 0.42 6.89 -0.85
N ASN A 52 0.08 8.10 -1.26
CA ASN A 52 -1.30 8.56 -1.40
C ASN A 52 -1.43 9.56 -2.55
N GLY A 53 -2.54 9.53 -3.24
CA GLY A 53 -2.86 10.44 -4.33
C GLY A 53 -4.29 10.93 -4.25
N GLY A 54 -4.50 12.23 -4.44
CA GLY A 54 -5.82 12.87 -4.51
C GLY A 54 -6.21 13.15 -5.95
N ARG A 55 -7.43 12.81 -6.30
CA ARG A 55 -8.01 13.05 -7.63
C ARG A 55 -8.89 14.28 -7.61
N LYS A 56 -8.92 15.03 -8.73
CA LYS A 56 -9.80 16.17 -8.96
C LYS A 56 -9.83 17.12 -7.75
N PRO A 57 -8.70 17.65 -7.32
CA PRO A 57 -8.68 18.56 -6.19
C PRO A 57 -9.54 19.78 -6.49
N VAL A 58 -10.15 20.33 -5.45
CA VAL A 58 -10.87 21.58 -5.48
C VAL A 58 -10.09 22.62 -4.71
N THR A 59 -10.12 23.88 -5.16
CA THR A 59 -9.68 25.02 -4.37
C THR A 59 -10.88 25.83 -3.94
N SER A 60 -10.80 26.43 -2.76
CA SER A 60 -11.82 27.34 -2.25
C SER A 60 -11.18 28.39 -1.37
N ASP A 61 -11.60 29.62 -1.54
CA ASP A 61 -11.25 30.70 -0.64
C ASP A 61 -12.09 30.66 0.62
N PHE A 62 -11.51 31.01 1.74
CA PHE A 62 -12.18 31.07 3.03
C PHE A 62 -11.58 32.21 3.90
N GLY A 63 -12.38 32.72 4.81
CA GLY A 63 -11.97 33.70 5.81
C GLY A 63 -11.62 33.04 7.14
N PRO A 64 -12.58 32.84 8.04
CA PRO A 64 -12.34 32.18 9.31
C PRO A 64 -12.19 30.66 9.17
N ILE A 65 -11.48 30.04 10.13
CA ILE A 65 -11.28 28.58 10.21
C ILE A 65 -12.59 27.78 10.11
N SER A 66 -13.64 28.31 10.78
CA SER A 66 -14.97 27.66 10.76
C SER A 66 -15.60 27.59 9.36
N GLU A 67 -15.26 28.51 8.47
CA GLU A 67 -15.72 28.49 7.08
C GLU A 67 -15.02 27.39 6.29
N ALA A 68 -13.70 27.26 6.40
CA ALA A 68 -12.96 26.15 5.79
C ALA A 68 -13.51 24.78 6.24
N ALA A 69 -13.74 24.62 7.54
CA ALA A 69 -14.36 23.40 8.09
C ALA A 69 -15.78 23.16 7.56
N LYS A 70 -16.57 24.21 7.34
CA LYS A 70 -17.92 24.11 6.75
C LYS A 70 -17.85 23.68 5.29
N ILE A 71 -16.92 24.23 4.50
CA ILE A 71 -16.69 23.84 3.11
C ILE A 71 -16.34 22.34 3.04
N LEU A 72 -15.39 21.87 3.83
CA LEU A 72 -15.00 20.46 3.85
C LEU A 72 -16.16 19.54 4.26
N ARG A 73 -16.90 19.88 5.31
CA ARG A 73 -18.08 19.12 5.76
C ARG A 73 -19.21 19.06 4.75
N SER A 74 -19.36 20.06 3.89
CA SER A 74 -20.38 20.05 2.84
C SER A 74 -20.11 19.02 1.75
N VAL A 75 -18.85 18.58 1.59
CA VAL A 75 -18.45 17.58 0.59
C VAL A 75 -18.51 16.17 1.18
N GLN A 76 -17.85 15.94 2.33
CA GLN A 76 -17.86 14.64 3.01
C GLN A 76 -17.44 14.77 4.48
N ARG A 77 -17.48 13.63 5.20
CA ARG A 77 -17.17 13.57 6.63
C ARG A 77 -15.67 13.45 6.92
N ASN A 78 -14.96 12.58 6.21
CA ASN A 78 -13.62 12.13 6.58
C ASN A 78 -12.55 12.91 5.82
N TRP A 79 -11.79 13.73 6.54
CA TRP A 79 -10.75 14.57 5.97
C TRP A 79 -9.44 14.44 6.73
N ALA A 80 -8.39 14.01 6.08
CA ALA A 80 -7.03 14.01 6.61
C ALA A 80 -6.35 15.36 6.33
N PRO A 81 -5.85 16.06 7.34
CA PRO A 81 -5.04 17.25 7.13
C PRO A 81 -3.66 16.86 6.59
N TYR A 82 -3.18 17.61 5.60
CA TYR A 82 -1.79 17.55 5.16
C TYR A 82 -1.12 18.90 5.46
N PRO A 83 -0.41 19.03 6.60
CA PRO A 83 0.19 20.30 7.02
C PRO A 83 1.50 20.54 6.27
N SER A 84 1.49 21.34 5.18
CA SER A 84 2.70 21.73 4.48
C SER A 84 3.39 22.95 5.11
N ARG A 85 2.83 24.14 4.91
CA ARG A 85 3.43 25.41 5.39
C ARG A 85 2.72 26.01 6.58
N LEU A 86 1.39 25.89 6.65
CA LEU A 86 0.52 26.50 7.66
C LEU A 86 0.02 25.45 8.66
N ALA A 87 0.96 24.68 9.24
CA ALA A 87 0.65 23.52 10.07
C ALA A 87 -0.33 23.82 11.22
N ARG A 88 -0.13 24.94 11.94
CA ARG A 88 -1.03 25.34 13.03
C ARG A 88 -2.44 25.65 12.54
N ARG A 89 -2.57 26.39 11.43
CA ARG A 89 -3.87 26.75 10.87
C ARG A 89 -4.60 25.54 10.31
N THR A 90 -3.87 24.62 9.64
CA THR A 90 -4.38 23.34 9.16
C THR A 90 -4.89 22.47 10.31
N ALA A 91 -4.15 22.42 11.43
CA ALA A 91 -4.56 21.69 12.64
C ALA A 91 -5.86 22.24 13.24
N LEU A 92 -5.99 23.55 13.36
CA LEU A 92 -7.23 24.19 13.86
C LEU A 92 -8.45 23.92 12.98
N ILE A 93 -8.27 23.83 11.66
CA ILE A 93 -9.35 23.41 10.75
C ILE A 93 -9.70 21.93 11.03
N ALA A 94 -8.69 21.06 11.15
CA ALA A 94 -8.89 19.64 11.44
C ALA A 94 -9.62 19.39 12.77
N GLU A 95 -9.30 20.16 13.83
CA GLU A 95 -9.99 20.12 15.13
C GLU A 95 -11.47 20.50 15.01
N SER A 96 -11.84 21.29 14.02
CA SER A 96 -13.22 21.68 13.73
C SER A 96 -13.99 20.66 12.86
N LEU A 97 -13.31 19.58 12.42
CA LEU A 97 -13.91 18.49 11.64
C LEU A 97 -14.25 17.30 12.53
N PRO A 98 -15.11 16.37 12.06
CA PRO A 98 -15.30 15.10 12.75
C PRO A 98 -13.96 14.37 12.93
N PRO A 99 -13.66 13.85 14.13
CA PRO A 99 -12.40 13.19 14.39
C PRO A 99 -12.24 11.93 13.54
N LEU A 100 -11.05 11.73 13.02
CA LEU A 100 -10.67 10.48 12.36
C LEU A 100 -10.34 9.40 13.40
N PRO A 101 -10.59 8.11 13.08
CA PRO A 101 -10.18 7.02 13.95
C PRO A 101 -8.65 7.01 14.12
N ALA A 102 -8.16 7.34 15.31
CA ALA A 102 -6.74 7.42 15.63
C ALA A 102 -6.16 6.11 16.22
N LYS A 103 -7.02 5.15 16.58
CA LYS A 103 -6.57 3.91 17.22
C LYS A 103 -5.91 2.97 16.21
N PRO A 104 -4.78 2.33 16.58
CA PRO A 104 -4.20 1.26 15.79
C PRO A 104 -5.23 0.16 15.50
N LYS A 105 -5.15 -0.45 14.33
CA LYS A 105 -6.07 -1.50 13.88
C LYS A 105 -5.57 -2.88 14.28
N SER A 106 -6.44 -3.69 14.86
CA SER A 106 -6.15 -5.10 15.09
C SER A 106 -6.43 -5.88 13.82
N PHE A 107 -5.44 -6.57 13.31
CA PHE A 107 -5.58 -7.44 12.14
C PHE A 107 -6.22 -8.79 12.54
N PRO A 108 -7.10 -9.40 11.72
CA PRO A 108 -7.55 -8.95 10.40
C PRO A 108 -8.76 -7.99 10.45
N PHE A 109 -8.90 -7.16 9.42
CA PHE A 109 -10.07 -6.28 9.23
C PHE A 109 -10.23 -5.91 7.74
N SER A 110 -11.40 -5.39 7.37
CA SER A 110 -11.68 -4.94 6.00
C SER A 110 -11.42 -3.44 5.82
N VAL A 111 -11.10 -3.05 4.59
CA VAL A 111 -10.96 -1.63 4.20
C VAL A 111 -12.27 -0.90 4.53
N PRO A 112 -12.21 0.31 5.13
CA PRO A 112 -13.40 1.12 5.36
C PRO A 112 -14.15 1.43 4.06
N ALA A 113 -15.48 1.30 4.09
CA ALA A 113 -16.32 1.64 2.95
C ALA A 113 -16.40 3.15 2.69
N SER A 114 -16.19 3.97 3.71
CA SER A 114 -16.26 5.43 3.58
C SER A 114 -14.98 5.97 2.95
N PRO A 115 -15.09 6.85 1.94
CA PRO A 115 -13.91 7.45 1.32
C PRO A 115 -13.13 8.30 2.32
N MET A 116 -11.82 8.37 2.11
CA MET A 116 -10.92 9.28 2.81
C MET A 116 -10.56 10.43 1.89
N GLY A 117 -10.79 11.66 2.32
CA GLY A 117 -10.30 12.86 1.66
C GLY A 117 -9.05 13.41 2.34
N ALA A 118 -8.32 14.25 1.62
CA ALA A 118 -7.18 14.99 2.17
C ALA A 118 -7.30 16.47 1.80
N PHE A 119 -6.82 17.34 2.69
CA PHE A 119 -6.79 18.78 2.45
C PHE A 119 -5.48 19.41 2.94
N THR A 120 -5.11 20.51 2.31
CA THR A 120 -3.99 21.35 2.72
C THR A 120 -4.34 22.82 2.49
N LEU A 121 -3.52 23.70 3.03
CA LEU A 121 -3.61 25.15 2.77
C LEU A 121 -2.54 25.57 1.79
N LEU A 122 -2.92 26.24 0.71
CA LEU A 122 -2.02 26.82 -0.27
C LEU A 122 -1.45 28.15 0.23
N ASP A 123 -2.28 28.90 0.95
CA ASP A 123 -1.99 30.13 1.68
C ASP A 123 -2.96 30.31 2.85
N GLU A 124 -2.96 31.48 3.51
CA GLU A 124 -3.78 31.74 4.68
C GLU A 124 -5.28 31.71 4.39
N HIS A 125 -5.70 31.90 3.16
CA HIS A 125 -7.09 32.06 2.74
C HIS A 125 -7.52 31.06 1.67
N THR A 126 -6.63 30.23 1.14
CA THR A 126 -6.93 29.27 0.07
C THR A 126 -6.74 27.84 0.53
N LEU A 127 -7.84 27.09 0.57
CA LEU A 127 -7.91 25.66 0.83
C LEU A 127 -7.77 24.89 -0.48
N MET A 128 -6.99 23.80 -0.50
CA MET A 128 -7.02 22.78 -1.53
C MET A 128 -7.40 21.43 -0.91
N ALA A 129 -8.36 20.72 -1.53
CA ALA A 129 -8.86 19.47 -1.00
C ALA A 129 -9.19 18.46 -2.11
N SER A 130 -8.91 17.19 -1.88
CA SER A 130 -9.34 16.07 -2.73
C SER A 130 -10.26 15.15 -1.93
N ALA A 131 -11.51 15.00 -2.39
CA ALA A 131 -12.47 14.12 -1.72
C ALA A 131 -12.17 12.64 -1.91
N GLU A 132 -11.50 12.29 -3.02
CA GLU A 132 -11.13 10.92 -3.38
C GLU A 132 -9.61 10.77 -3.33
N CYS A 133 -9.14 10.01 -2.35
CA CYS A 133 -7.74 9.62 -2.24
C CYS A 133 -7.52 8.15 -2.64
N SER A 134 -6.32 7.84 -3.12
CA SER A 134 -5.95 6.47 -3.51
C SER A 134 -5.83 5.53 -2.32
N SER A 135 -5.50 6.05 -1.14
CA SER A 135 -5.48 5.30 0.11
C SER A 135 -6.76 5.54 0.91
N PRO A 136 -7.35 4.50 1.50
CA PRO A 136 -8.47 4.62 2.43
C PRO A 136 -8.06 5.10 3.83
N TRP A 137 -6.76 5.34 4.05
CA TRP A 137 -6.18 5.76 5.31
C TRP A 137 -5.76 7.23 5.26
N PRO A 138 -5.81 7.95 6.41
CA PRO A 138 -5.32 9.31 6.50
C PRO A 138 -3.88 9.41 5.96
N ASN A 139 -3.68 10.19 4.91
CA ASN A 139 -2.37 10.38 4.25
C ASN A 139 -1.65 9.08 3.81
N GLY A 140 -2.37 7.98 3.67
CA GLY A 140 -1.80 6.67 3.37
C GLY A 140 -1.24 5.93 4.58
N GLU A 141 -1.49 6.40 5.79
CA GLU A 141 -0.91 5.87 7.02
C GLU A 141 -1.81 4.83 7.69
N LEU A 142 -1.47 3.56 7.56
CA LEU A 142 -2.13 2.46 8.26
C LEU A 142 -1.29 2.01 9.44
N VAL A 143 -1.80 2.21 10.66
CA VAL A 143 -1.14 1.79 11.89
C VAL A 143 -1.83 0.56 12.45
N PHE A 144 -1.07 -0.52 12.65
CA PHE A 144 -1.54 -1.74 13.29
C PHE A 144 -1.27 -1.75 14.80
N SER A 145 -2.13 -2.45 15.54
CA SER A 145 -1.79 -2.94 16.90
C SER A 145 -0.69 -4.00 16.72
N GLU A 146 0.54 -3.65 17.14
CA GLU A 146 1.69 -4.52 16.94
C GLU A 146 1.69 -5.67 17.95
N ASP A 147 1.93 -6.89 17.46
CA ASP A 147 2.42 -7.99 18.27
C ASP A 147 3.95 -7.88 18.33
N LYS A 148 4.50 -7.78 19.53
CA LYS A 148 5.95 -7.60 19.77
C LYS A 148 6.65 -8.91 20.16
N GLU A 149 5.89 -9.95 20.46
CA GLU A 149 6.40 -11.21 21.04
C GLU A 149 6.29 -12.38 20.05
N GLY A 150 5.19 -12.47 19.32
CA GLY A 150 4.91 -13.58 18.41
C GLY A 150 5.77 -13.60 17.16
N PRO A 151 5.81 -12.53 16.36
CA PRO A 151 6.51 -12.55 15.08
C PRO A 151 8.03 -12.33 15.25
N PRO A 152 8.89 -13.06 14.50
CA PRO A 152 10.34 -12.91 14.58
C PRO A 152 10.87 -11.63 13.92
N SER A 153 10.05 -10.93 13.16
CA SER A 153 10.41 -9.66 12.51
C SER A 153 9.18 -8.78 12.30
N ARG A 154 9.39 -7.48 12.06
CA ARG A 154 8.30 -6.53 11.78
C ARG A 154 7.80 -6.58 10.32
N ALA A 155 8.36 -7.44 9.47
CA ALA A 155 7.98 -7.58 8.07
C ALA A 155 6.52 -8.05 7.87
N TYR A 156 5.94 -8.75 8.86
CA TYR A 156 4.55 -9.19 8.83
C TYR A 156 3.56 -8.06 8.57
N ARG A 157 3.86 -6.83 9.01
CA ARG A 157 2.97 -5.68 8.81
C ARG A 157 2.78 -5.31 7.34
N LYS A 158 3.81 -5.51 6.50
CA LYS A 158 3.69 -5.36 5.05
C LYS A 158 2.67 -6.32 4.46
N LEU A 159 2.76 -7.60 4.85
CA LEU A 159 1.82 -8.61 4.39
C LEU A 159 0.41 -8.31 4.88
N TRP A 160 0.24 -7.95 6.15
CA TRP A 160 -1.05 -7.56 6.69
C TRP A 160 -1.68 -6.40 5.90
N GLU A 161 -0.91 -5.35 5.64
CA GLU A 161 -1.38 -4.21 4.86
C GLU A 161 -1.73 -4.62 3.42
N ALA A 162 -0.88 -5.44 2.78
CA ALA A 162 -1.15 -5.96 1.45
C ALA A 162 -2.46 -6.76 1.39
N LEU A 163 -2.71 -7.65 2.35
CA LEU A 163 -3.93 -8.45 2.43
C LEU A 163 -5.17 -7.60 2.68
N VAL A 164 -5.08 -6.61 3.58
CA VAL A 164 -6.16 -5.64 3.80
C VAL A 164 -6.46 -4.87 2.50
N MET A 165 -5.42 -4.38 1.82
CA MET A 165 -5.59 -3.67 0.55
C MET A 165 -6.07 -4.58 -0.59
N ALA A 166 -5.74 -5.88 -0.54
CA ALA A 166 -6.26 -6.89 -1.47
C ALA A 166 -7.77 -7.08 -1.33
N GLY A 167 -8.31 -6.86 -0.12
CA GLY A 167 -9.70 -7.18 0.21
C GLY A 167 -9.97 -8.69 0.29
N SER A 168 -8.93 -9.51 0.31
CA SER A 168 -8.96 -10.96 0.40
C SER A 168 -7.75 -11.45 1.19
N MET A 169 -7.93 -12.53 1.95
CA MET A 169 -6.91 -13.09 2.83
C MET A 169 -6.97 -14.61 2.78
N PRO A 170 -5.83 -15.30 2.98
CA PRO A 170 -5.85 -16.74 3.19
C PRO A 170 -6.56 -17.08 4.50
N GLY A 171 -7.07 -18.29 4.59
CA GLY A 171 -7.77 -18.81 5.75
C GLY A 171 -7.61 -20.32 5.95
N PRO A 172 -8.33 -20.91 6.90
CA PRO A 172 -8.28 -22.35 7.15
C PRO A 172 -8.55 -23.19 5.89
N GLY A 173 -7.72 -24.22 5.68
CA GLY A 173 -7.80 -25.11 4.52
C GLY A 173 -7.08 -24.60 3.27
N GLN A 174 -6.68 -23.33 3.23
CA GLN A 174 -5.92 -22.79 2.10
C GLN A 174 -4.42 -23.03 2.25
N ARG A 175 -3.75 -23.28 1.12
CA ARG A 175 -2.30 -23.46 1.04
C ARG A 175 -1.61 -22.17 0.59
N CYS A 176 -0.56 -21.82 1.30
CA CYS A 176 0.27 -20.65 0.99
C CYS A 176 1.73 -21.06 0.79
N VAL A 177 2.42 -20.39 -0.10
CA VAL A 177 3.88 -20.37 -0.16
C VAL A 177 4.37 -19.05 0.41
N ASP A 178 5.36 -19.11 1.30
CA ASP A 178 6.18 -17.97 1.73
C ASP A 178 7.60 -18.18 1.21
N ALA A 179 7.93 -17.55 0.10
CA ALA A 179 9.20 -17.72 -0.59
C ALA A 179 10.17 -16.57 -0.23
N GLY A 180 11.31 -16.95 0.35
CA GLY A 180 12.22 -16.03 1.04
C GLY A 180 11.75 -15.78 2.48
N ALA A 181 11.41 -16.88 3.17
CA ALA A 181 10.66 -16.82 4.43
C ALA A 181 11.48 -16.32 5.63
N CYS A 182 12.80 -16.44 5.65
CA CYS A 182 13.64 -16.10 6.81
C CYS A 182 13.49 -14.62 7.21
N PRO A 183 13.27 -14.33 8.49
CA PRO A 183 13.23 -15.19 9.68
C PRO A 183 11.84 -15.78 10.00
N GLY A 184 10.79 -15.64 9.16
CA GLY A 184 9.48 -16.24 9.35
C GLY A 184 8.36 -15.26 9.65
N GLY A 185 8.56 -13.96 9.44
CA GLY A 185 7.54 -12.95 9.74
C GLY A 185 6.26 -13.09 8.90
N TRP A 186 6.39 -13.39 7.63
CA TRP A 186 5.24 -13.63 6.74
C TRP A 186 4.65 -15.01 6.98
N THR A 187 5.46 -16.04 7.19
CA THR A 187 5.02 -17.39 7.60
C THR A 187 4.16 -17.32 8.85
N TRP A 188 4.62 -16.60 9.89
CA TRP A 188 3.87 -16.38 11.12
C TRP A 188 2.49 -15.73 10.86
N ALA A 189 2.45 -14.72 10.02
CA ALA A 189 1.21 -14.02 9.71
C ALA A 189 0.21 -14.91 8.94
N LEU A 190 0.68 -15.71 7.97
CA LEU A 190 -0.14 -16.63 7.19
C LEU A 190 -0.67 -17.78 8.05
N ALA A 191 0.20 -18.40 8.86
CA ALA A 191 -0.19 -19.46 9.80
C ALA A 191 -1.17 -18.95 10.87
N GLY A 192 -1.00 -17.71 11.33
CA GLY A 192 -1.94 -17.04 12.25
C GLY A 192 -3.34 -16.84 11.68
N LEU A 193 -3.50 -16.85 10.36
CA LEU A 193 -4.80 -16.86 9.67
C LEU A 193 -5.38 -18.28 9.51
N GLY A 194 -4.67 -19.32 9.96
CA GLY A 194 -5.08 -20.72 9.87
C GLY A 194 -4.71 -21.39 8.54
N ALA A 195 -3.93 -20.76 7.68
CA ALA A 195 -3.47 -21.35 6.43
C ALA A 195 -2.39 -22.42 6.65
N GLN A 196 -2.26 -23.34 5.69
CA GLN A 196 -1.12 -24.24 5.59
C GLN A 196 -0.01 -23.54 4.81
N VAL A 197 1.16 -23.39 5.40
CA VAL A 197 2.25 -22.56 4.85
C VAL A 197 3.45 -23.43 4.52
N VAL A 198 3.87 -23.42 3.26
CA VAL A 198 5.18 -23.91 2.83
C VAL A 198 6.15 -22.74 2.83
N ALA A 199 6.96 -22.65 3.87
CA ALA A 199 7.99 -21.64 4.05
C ALA A 199 9.31 -22.08 3.42
N ILE A 200 9.85 -21.30 2.48
CA ILE A 200 11.02 -21.68 1.69
C ILE A 200 12.12 -20.64 1.88
N ASP A 201 13.27 -21.06 2.39
CA ASP A 201 14.47 -20.22 2.47
C ASP A 201 15.74 -21.06 2.60
N ARG A 202 16.88 -20.50 2.23
CA ARG A 202 18.21 -21.11 2.46
C ARG A 202 18.63 -21.04 3.93
N ALA A 203 18.23 -19.98 4.62
CA ALA A 203 18.44 -19.78 6.04
C ALA A 203 17.23 -20.32 6.84
N PRO A 204 17.44 -20.82 8.07
CA PRO A 204 16.33 -21.30 8.90
C PRO A 204 15.40 -20.15 9.30
N ILE A 205 14.13 -20.47 9.45
CA ILE A 205 13.16 -19.60 10.11
C ILE A 205 13.21 -19.78 11.63
N ASP A 206 12.60 -18.87 12.39
CA ASP A 206 12.50 -18.96 13.86
C ASP A 206 11.82 -20.30 14.25
N ASP A 207 12.39 -21.01 15.23
CA ASP A 207 11.92 -22.33 15.67
C ASP A 207 10.47 -22.30 16.16
N ARG A 208 10.04 -21.20 16.80
CA ARG A 208 8.66 -21.02 17.24
C ARG A 208 7.70 -20.95 16.05
N VAL A 209 8.12 -20.32 14.96
CA VAL A 209 7.33 -20.22 13.74
C VAL A 209 7.33 -21.57 13.00
N ALA A 210 8.46 -22.24 12.93
CA ALA A 210 8.56 -23.59 12.34
C ALA A 210 7.69 -24.62 13.06
N ALA A 211 7.49 -24.45 14.37
CA ALA A 211 6.65 -25.32 15.20
C ALA A 211 5.13 -24.96 15.15
N MET A 212 4.73 -23.88 14.47
CA MET A 212 3.31 -23.52 14.37
C MET A 212 2.53 -24.57 13.57
N PRO A 213 1.28 -24.87 13.98
CA PRO A 213 0.41 -25.77 13.22
C PRO A 213 0.26 -25.33 11.75
N GLY A 214 0.39 -26.27 10.82
CA GLY A 214 0.24 -26.02 9.38
C GLY A 214 1.49 -25.42 8.70
N VAL A 215 2.59 -25.19 9.41
CA VAL A 215 3.86 -24.74 8.82
C VAL A 215 4.73 -25.92 8.43
N THR A 216 5.23 -25.89 7.20
CA THR A 216 6.26 -26.79 6.68
C THR A 216 7.43 -25.96 6.17
N PHE A 217 8.60 -26.12 6.77
CA PHE A 217 9.80 -25.41 6.33
C PHE A 217 10.63 -26.26 5.36
N LEU A 218 10.93 -25.70 4.20
CA LEU A 218 11.82 -26.27 3.20
C LEU A 218 13.11 -25.44 3.13
N LYS A 219 14.21 -26.00 3.61
CA LYS A 219 15.54 -25.40 3.50
C LYS A 219 16.05 -25.51 2.06
N HIS A 220 15.70 -24.54 1.24
CA HIS A 220 16.00 -24.54 -0.19
C HIS A 220 16.12 -23.12 -0.76
N ASN A 221 16.75 -22.99 -1.93
CA ASN A 221 16.72 -21.74 -2.70
C ASN A 221 15.36 -21.60 -3.37
N ALA A 222 14.55 -20.64 -2.93
CA ALA A 222 13.19 -20.41 -3.44
C ALA A 222 13.15 -20.22 -4.96
N PHE A 223 14.17 -19.61 -5.57
CA PHE A 223 14.23 -19.39 -7.02
C PHE A 223 14.42 -20.66 -7.87
N THR A 224 14.87 -21.77 -7.26
CA THR A 224 15.13 -23.03 -7.97
C THR A 224 14.04 -24.08 -7.76
N ILE A 225 13.08 -23.83 -6.87
CA ILE A 225 11.90 -24.68 -6.70
C ILE A 225 10.92 -24.37 -7.84
N LYS A 226 10.49 -25.42 -8.52
CA LYS A 226 9.46 -25.33 -9.55
C LYS A 226 8.08 -25.38 -8.93
N PRO A 227 7.07 -24.71 -9.54
CA PRO A 227 5.69 -24.78 -9.07
C PRO A 227 5.17 -26.24 -8.90
N GLU A 228 5.60 -27.15 -9.79
CA GLU A 228 5.20 -28.56 -9.79
C GLU A 228 5.74 -29.31 -8.57
N ASP A 229 6.90 -28.92 -8.03
CA ASP A 229 7.48 -29.54 -6.83
C ASP A 229 6.64 -29.26 -5.57
N ILE A 230 5.90 -28.14 -5.58
CA ILE A 230 5.02 -27.71 -4.48
C ILE A 230 3.57 -28.13 -4.73
N GLY A 231 3.13 -28.12 -6.00
CA GLY A 231 1.74 -28.33 -6.39
C GLY A 231 0.85 -27.09 -6.15
N PRO A 232 -0.49 -27.25 -6.27
CA PRO A 232 -1.42 -26.13 -6.22
C PRO A 232 -1.39 -25.38 -4.88
N VAL A 233 -1.39 -24.04 -4.96
CA VAL A 233 -1.45 -23.14 -3.80
C VAL A 233 -2.45 -22.01 -4.05
N ASP A 234 -3.15 -21.59 -2.98
CA ASP A 234 -4.09 -20.48 -3.05
C ASP A 234 -3.37 -19.13 -3.07
N TRP A 235 -2.23 -19.06 -2.38
CA TRP A 235 -1.44 -17.83 -2.26
C TRP A 235 0.05 -18.08 -2.42
N PHE A 236 0.65 -17.31 -3.30
CA PHE A 236 2.10 -17.20 -3.43
C PHE A 236 2.55 -15.85 -2.87
N CYS A 237 3.32 -15.88 -1.79
CA CYS A 237 3.80 -14.71 -1.09
C CYS A 237 5.32 -14.66 -1.12
N SER A 238 5.91 -13.47 -1.34
CA SER A 238 7.36 -13.33 -1.34
C SER A 238 7.83 -11.95 -0.89
N ASP A 239 8.71 -11.93 0.11
CA ASP A 239 9.48 -10.74 0.54
C ASP A 239 10.99 -10.93 0.28
N VAL A 240 11.33 -11.73 -0.74
CA VAL A 240 12.71 -12.08 -1.08
C VAL A 240 13.51 -10.86 -1.55
N ILE A 241 14.82 -10.84 -1.26
CA ILE A 241 15.73 -9.82 -1.76
C ILE A 241 16.28 -10.29 -3.11
N CYS A 242 15.88 -9.63 -4.19
CA CYS A 242 16.41 -9.84 -5.52
C CYS A 242 16.22 -8.58 -6.38
N TYR A 243 16.82 -8.55 -7.56
CA TYR A 243 16.57 -7.50 -8.54
C TYR A 243 15.15 -7.61 -9.12
N PRO A 244 14.46 -6.48 -9.34
CA PRO A 244 13.09 -6.47 -9.84
C PRO A 244 12.85 -7.29 -11.12
N PRO A 245 13.72 -7.27 -12.15
CA PRO A 245 13.54 -8.13 -13.33
C PRO A 245 13.57 -9.63 -13.00
N ALA A 246 14.48 -10.05 -12.13
CA ALA A 246 14.58 -11.46 -11.73
C ALA A 246 13.33 -11.90 -10.94
N LEU A 247 12.76 -11.00 -10.12
CA LEU A 247 11.48 -11.25 -9.45
C LEU A 247 10.35 -11.42 -10.47
N PHE A 248 10.30 -10.54 -11.47
CA PHE A 248 9.27 -10.57 -12.50
C PHE A 248 9.29 -11.89 -13.27
N ASP A 249 10.46 -12.31 -13.75
CA ASP A 249 10.62 -13.55 -14.50
C ASP A 249 10.20 -14.77 -13.66
N TRP A 250 10.65 -14.81 -12.40
CA TRP A 250 10.33 -15.91 -11.49
C TRP A 250 8.83 -15.96 -11.12
N VAL A 251 8.20 -14.83 -10.83
CA VAL A 251 6.76 -14.77 -10.54
C VAL A 251 5.93 -15.14 -11.79
N THR A 252 6.42 -14.80 -12.99
CA THR A 252 5.79 -15.17 -14.26
C THR A 252 5.72 -16.70 -14.41
N LEU A 253 6.78 -17.44 -14.07
CA LEU A 253 6.76 -18.92 -14.06
C LEU A 253 5.65 -19.46 -13.16
N TRP A 254 5.48 -18.90 -11.98
CA TRP A 254 4.41 -19.32 -11.06
C TRP A 254 3.01 -18.99 -11.60
N MET A 255 2.84 -17.85 -12.26
CA MET A 255 1.57 -17.47 -12.87
C MET A 255 1.22 -18.36 -14.07
N GLU A 256 2.19 -18.64 -14.94
CA GLU A 256 2.03 -19.44 -16.15
C GLU A 256 1.79 -20.92 -15.84
N SER A 257 2.32 -21.44 -14.73
CA SER A 257 2.04 -22.80 -14.28
C SER A 257 0.57 -23.04 -13.94
N GLY A 258 -0.20 -21.97 -13.64
CA GLY A 258 -1.57 -22.06 -13.15
C GLY A 258 -1.70 -22.65 -11.74
N LEU A 259 -0.58 -22.99 -11.07
CA LEU A 259 -0.57 -23.62 -9.76
C LEU A 259 -0.64 -22.63 -8.59
N ALA A 260 -0.54 -21.33 -8.84
CA ALA A 260 -0.75 -20.28 -7.83
C ALA A 260 -1.88 -19.35 -8.25
N ARG A 261 -2.82 -19.11 -7.33
CA ARG A 261 -4.02 -18.31 -7.63
C ARG A 261 -3.85 -16.84 -7.32
N ASN A 262 -3.41 -16.52 -6.11
CA ASN A 262 -3.25 -15.17 -5.61
C ASN A 262 -1.78 -14.90 -5.29
N PHE A 263 -1.36 -13.63 -5.43
CA PHE A 263 0.03 -13.25 -5.25
C PHE A 263 0.15 -11.99 -4.40
N VAL A 264 1.13 -12.00 -3.50
CA VAL A 264 1.64 -10.82 -2.80
C VAL A 264 3.16 -10.86 -2.84
N CYS A 265 3.78 -9.95 -3.59
CA CYS A 265 5.23 -9.92 -3.71
C CYS A 265 5.77 -8.51 -3.50
N THR A 266 6.90 -8.37 -2.80
CA THR A 266 7.61 -7.09 -2.70
C THR A 266 8.61 -6.93 -3.83
N ILE A 267 8.54 -5.81 -4.53
CA ILE A 267 9.48 -5.40 -5.58
C ILE A 267 10.53 -4.53 -4.90
N LYS A 268 11.66 -5.11 -4.52
CA LYS A 268 12.72 -4.40 -3.79
C LYS A 268 13.63 -3.68 -4.76
N MET A 269 13.72 -2.36 -4.60
CA MET A 269 14.64 -1.55 -5.39
C MET A 269 16.07 -1.74 -4.88
N GLN A 270 17.01 -1.94 -5.79
CA GLN A 270 18.42 -2.12 -5.50
C GLN A 270 19.18 -0.84 -5.82
N GLY A 271 19.92 -0.33 -4.84
CA GLY A 271 20.62 0.95 -4.98
C GLY A 271 19.70 2.17 -4.89
N GLU A 272 20.15 3.30 -5.43
CA GLU A 272 19.42 4.57 -5.41
C GLU A 272 18.40 4.69 -6.55
N GLU A 273 18.53 3.88 -7.59
CA GLU A 273 17.67 3.94 -8.76
C GLU A 273 16.40 3.11 -8.60
N TRP A 274 15.39 3.57 -9.26
CA TRP A 274 14.05 3.04 -9.25
C TRP A 274 13.78 2.26 -10.54
N ASP A 275 13.61 0.95 -10.47
CA ASP A 275 13.27 0.13 -11.64
C ASP A 275 11.80 0.28 -12.02
N ARG A 276 11.47 1.46 -12.56
CA ARG A 276 10.16 1.77 -13.07
C ARG A 276 9.70 0.84 -14.19
N PRO A 277 10.53 0.47 -15.18
CA PRO A 277 10.10 -0.43 -16.24
C PRO A 277 9.57 -1.77 -15.72
N THR A 278 10.23 -2.36 -14.72
CA THR A 278 9.74 -3.61 -14.12
C THR A 278 8.48 -3.41 -13.30
N ALA A 279 8.36 -2.30 -12.54
CA ALA A 279 7.12 -1.97 -11.84
C ALA A 279 5.93 -1.81 -12.82
N GLU A 280 6.17 -1.23 -14.00
CA GLU A 280 5.16 -1.10 -15.06
C GLU A 280 4.77 -2.46 -15.66
N LYS A 281 5.72 -3.40 -15.85
CA LYS A 281 5.40 -4.77 -16.29
C LYS A 281 4.49 -5.47 -15.28
N PHE A 282 4.80 -5.41 -13.98
CA PHE A 282 3.91 -5.95 -12.94
C PHE A 282 2.54 -5.29 -12.95
N ALA A 283 2.48 -3.98 -13.10
CA ALA A 283 1.22 -3.23 -13.11
C ALA A 283 0.38 -3.47 -14.38
N ALA A 284 0.98 -3.95 -15.46
CA ALA A 284 0.31 -4.30 -16.70
C ALA A 284 -0.40 -5.67 -16.63
N ILE A 285 -0.11 -6.50 -15.62
CA ILE A 285 -0.79 -7.78 -15.43
C ILE A 285 -2.26 -7.51 -15.08
N PRO A 286 -3.23 -8.04 -15.86
CA PRO A 286 -4.64 -7.77 -15.65
C PRO A 286 -5.11 -8.16 -14.24
N GLY A 287 -5.87 -7.26 -13.60
CA GLY A 287 -6.39 -7.47 -12.25
C GLY A 287 -5.37 -7.24 -11.14
N SER A 288 -4.11 -6.95 -11.46
CA SER A 288 -3.09 -6.69 -10.47
C SER A 288 -2.94 -5.21 -10.10
N ARG A 289 -2.25 -4.97 -8.98
CA ARG A 289 -1.91 -3.63 -8.50
C ARG A 289 -0.47 -3.59 -8.01
N VAL A 290 0.24 -2.52 -8.33
CA VAL A 290 1.51 -2.15 -7.72
C VAL A 290 1.27 -0.91 -6.88
N ILE A 291 1.58 -0.96 -5.59
CA ILE A 291 1.33 0.12 -4.63
C ILE A 291 2.52 0.31 -3.69
N HIS A 292 2.71 1.53 -3.23
CA HIS A 292 3.62 1.83 -2.13
C HIS A 292 2.80 1.78 -0.83
N LEU A 293 2.99 0.74 -0.04
CA LEU A 293 2.35 0.57 1.26
C LEU A 293 3.01 1.46 2.32
N TRP A 294 2.28 1.79 3.38
CA TRP A 294 2.84 2.49 4.54
C TRP A 294 4.02 1.75 5.18
N HIS A 295 3.94 0.41 5.21
CA HIS A 295 4.97 -0.45 5.78
C HIS A 295 6.09 -0.81 4.80
N ASN A 296 6.04 -0.39 3.56
CA ASN A 296 7.17 -0.47 2.64
C ASN A 296 8.29 0.49 3.07
N LYS A 297 9.52 0.10 2.77
CA LYS A 297 10.69 0.96 2.86
C LYS A 297 11.11 1.37 1.43
N HIS A 298 12.23 0.84 0.94
CA HIS A 298 12.72 1.08 -0.43
C HIS A 298 12.21 -0.03 -1.39
N GLU A 299 10.90 -0.17 -1.46
CA GLU A 299 10.24 -1.27 -2.18
C GLU A 299 8.78 -0.91 -2.49
N LEU A 300 8.22 -1.58 -3.49
CA LEU A 300 6.79 -1.60 -3.79
C LEU A 300 6.19 -2.95 -3.42
N THR A 301 4.87 -3.00 -3.34
CA THR A 301 4.15 -4.26 -3.20
C THR A 301 3.26 -4.48 -4.41
N TRP A 302 3.43 -5.63 -5.06
CA TRP A 302 2.56 -6.12 -6.10
C TRP A 302 1.56 -7.11 -5.53
N ILE A 303 0.30 -6.95 -5.92
CA ILE A 303 -0.83 -7.75 -5.44
C ILE A 303 -1.65 -8.19 -6.66
N LEU A 304 -1.91 -9.49 -6.77
CA LEU A 304 -2.86 -10.07 -7.71
C LEU A 304 -3.81 -10.99 -6.95
N THR A 305 -5.11 -10.71 -7.03
CA THR A 305 -6.16 -11.58 -6.47
C THR A 305 -7.15 -11.94 -7.56
N ARG A 306 -7.51 -13.23 -7.63
CA ARG A 306 -8.51 -13.73 -8.58
C ARG A 306 -9.81 -14.04 -7.85
N PRO A 307 -10.98 -13.68 -8.40
CA PRO A 307 -12.28 -14.01 -7.79
C PRO A 307 -12.41 -15.51 -7.53
N SER A 308 -13.07 -15.87 -6.43
CA SER A 308 -13.44 -17.26 -6.15
C SER A 308 -14.53 -17.67 -7.17
N GLY A 309 -14.26 -18.62 -8.06
CA GLY A 309 -15.29 -19.17 -8.93
C GLY A 309 -15.11 -18.98 -10.43
N THR A 310 -13.92 -18.67 -10.92
CA THR A 310 -13.62 -18.71 -12.38
C THR A 310 -12.65 -19.84 -12.70
N ASP A 311 -12.99 -21.07 -12.27
CA ASP A 311 -12.45 -22.28 -12.89
C ASP A 311 -13.42 -22.64 -14.02
N SER A 312 -13.08 -22.22 -15.23
CA SER A 312 -13.73 -22.70 -16.47
C SER A 312 -12.67 -23.32 -17.37
#